data_89dd1e9f45c43cd6e130c9fdf0c98f64
#
_entry.id   89dd1e9f45c43cd6e130c9fdf0c98f64
#
_cell.length_a   1.000
_cell.length_b   1.000
_cell.length_c   1.000
_cell.angle_alpha   90.00
_cell.angle_beta   90.00
_cell.angle_gamma   90.00
#
_symmetry.space_group_name_H-M   'P 1'
#
loop_
_entity.id
_entity.type
_entity.pdbx_description
1 polymer ?
#
loop_
_entity_poly.entity_id
_entity_poly.type
_entity_poly.pdbx_seq_one_letter_code
_entity_poly.pdbx_strand_id
1 'polypeptide(L)'
;MIGGGTGPAAGTHATTCTPGPWYISRMLQAADSLPVNVGLLGKGNGSNPDALREQVAAGVIGLKIHEDWGATPAAINCALTVADEMDVQVALHSDTLNESGFVEDTLAAIGGRTIHTFHTEGAGGGHAPDIITACAHPNILPSSTNPTLPYTVNTIDEHLDMLMVCHHLDPDIAEDVAFAESRIRRETIAAEDVLHDLGAFSLTSSDSQAMGRVGEVVLRTWQ
;
A
#
# COMPACT_ATOMS: atom_id res chain seq x y z
N MET A 1 -7.48 -11.32 -6.86
CA MET A 1 -6.47 -10.89 -5.86
C MET A 1 -5.43 -10.05 -6.58
N ILE A 2 -5.09 -8.88 -6.03
CA ILE A 2 -4.05 -7.99 -6.58
C ILE A 2 -2.99 -7.80 -5.50
N GLY A 3 -1.72 -7.93 -5.86
CA GLY A 3 -0.63 -7.77 -4.92
C GLY A 3 0.73 -8.10 -5.54
N GLY A 4 1.64 -8.57 -4.72
CA GLY A 4 2.96 -8.96 -5.19
C GLY A 4 3.85 -9.41 -4.04
N GLY A 5 5.03 -9.87 -4.37
CA GLY A 5 6.04 -10.34 -3.45
C GLY A 5 7.14 -11.08 -4.19
N THR A 6 8.17 -11.45 -3.45
CA THR A 6 9.33 -12.19 -3.99
C THR A 6 9.39 -13.64 -3.49
N GLY A 7 8.30 -14.10 -2.88
CA GLY A 7 8.19 -15.42 -2.29
C GLY A 7 8.12 -15.37 -0.76
N PRO A 8 7.89 -16.52 -0.12
CA PRO A 8 7.50 -16.59 1.30
C PRO A 8 8.59 -16.16 2.29
N ALA A 9 9.83 -16.07 1.86
CA ALA A 9 10.97 -15.78 2.75
C ALA A 9 11.34 -14.30 2.82
N ALA A 10 10.69 -13.44 2.06
CA ALA A 10 11.07 -12.03 1.97
C ALA A 10 10.26 -11.15 2.93
N GLY A 11 10.14 -11.53 4.19
CA GLY A 11 9.40 -10.81 5.21
C GLY A 11 9.85 -9.37 5.47
N THR A 12 11.00 -8.97 4.94
CA THR A 12 11.49 -7.60 4.98
C THR A 12 10.95 -6.72 3.85
N HIS A 13 10.18 -7.29 2.94
CA HIS A 13 9.70 -6.59 1.75
C HIS A 13 8.17 -6.47 1.76
N ALA A 14 7.67 -5.87 2.81
CA ALA A 14 6.25 -5.54 2.99
C ALA A 14 5.73 -4.50 1.98
N THR A 15 6.30 -4.49 0.79
CA THR A 15 6.08 -3.46 -0.22
C THR A 15 5.00 -3.82 -1.24
N THR A 16 4.45 -5.03 -1.15
CA THR A 16 3.35 -5.52 -2.00
C THR A 16 3.66 -5.41 -3.50
N CYS A 17 4.90 -5.70 -3.90
CA CYS A 17 5.29 -5.73 -5.30
C CYS A 17 6.22 -6.88 -5.65
N THR A 18 6.24 -7.24 -6.93
CA THR A 18 7.13 -8.26 -7.50
C THR A 18 8.09 -7.58 -8.48
N PRO A 19 9.35 -7.30 -8.09
CA PRO A 19 10.26 -6.46 -8.87
C PRO A 19 11.01 -7.27 -9.93
N GLY A 20 10.93 -6.81 -11.17
CA GLY A 20 11.72 -7.31 -12.28
C GLY A 20 11.22 -8.61 -12.91
N PRO A 21 11.58 -8.85 -14.19
CA PRO A 21 11.00 -9.93 -14.99
C PRO A 21 11.21 -11.34 -14.42
N TRP A 22 12.35 -11.58 -13.76
CA TRP A 22 12.62 -12.90 -13.20
C TRP A 22 11.66 -13.24 -12.07
N TYR A 23 11.47 -12.33 -11.09
CA TYR A 23 10.54 -12.56 -9.98
C TYR A 23 9.10 -12.60 -10.46
N ILE A 24 8.72 -11.74 -11.42
CA ILE A 24 7.39 -11.74 -12.03
C ILE A 24 7.10 -13.12 -12.62
N SER A 25 8.01 -13.66 -13.44
CA SER A 25 7.86 -15.00 -14.01
C SER A 25 7.69 -16.09 -12.93
N ARG A 26 8.49 -16.03 -11.85
CA ARG A 26 8.40 -17.02 -10.77
C ARG A 26 7.09 -16.91 -10.00
N MET A 27 6.63 -15.70 -9.73
CA MET A 27 5.37 -15.46 -9.02
C MET A 27 4.16 -15.84 -9.87
N LEU A 28 4.19 -15.61 -11.17
CA LEU A 28 3.14 -16.09 -12.08
C LEU A 28 3.06 -17.63 -12.08
N GLN A 29 4.21 -18.31 -12.13
CA GLN A 29 4.26 -19.77 -12.01
C GLN A 29 3.71 -20.27 -10.65
N ALA A 30 4.06 -19.59 -9.57
CA ALA A 30 3.56 -19.94 -8.24
C ALA A 30 2.04 -19.73 -8.11
N ALA A 31 1.52 -18.70 -8.76
CA ALA A 31 0.09 -18.39 -8.75
C ALA A 31 -0.77 -19.36 -9.58
N ASP A 32 -0.18 -20.13 -10.48
CA ASP A 32 -0.88 -21.04 -11.40
C ASP A 32 -1.71 -22.11 -10.66
N SER A 33 -1.31 -22.46 -9.45
CA SER A 33 -2.03 -23.43 -8.59
C SER A 33 -3.15 -22.81 -7.74
N LEU A 34 -3.30 -21.50 -7.72
CA LEU A 34 -4.28 -20.84 -6.87
C LEU A 34 -5.68 -20.82 -7.53
N PRO A 35 -6.75 -21.11 -6.77
CA PRO A 35 -8.11 -21.17 -7.32
C PRO A 35 -8.75 -19.77 -7.45
N VAL A 36 -7.96 -18.73 -7.64
CA VAL A 36 -8.40 -17.34 -7.76
C VAL A 36 -7.60 -16.61 -8.83
N ASN A 37 -8.19 -15.59 -9.44
CA ASN A 37 -7.45 -14.71 -10.35
C ASN A 37 -6.42 -13.89 -9.55
N VAL A 38 -5.18 -13.87 -10.02
CA VAL A 38 -4.07 -13.14 -9.39
C VAL A 38 -3.49 -12.15 -10.38
N GLY A 39 -3.37 -10.90 -9.94
CA GLY A 39 -2.65 -9.85 -10.65
C GLY A 39 -1.44 -9.40 -9.84
N LEU A 40 -0.28 -9.33 -10.47
CA LEU A 40 0.95 -8.89 -9.81
C LEU A 40 1.20 -7.41 -10.09
N LEU A 41 1.73 -6.72 -9.07
CA LEU A 41 2.22 -5.35 -9.19
C LEU A 41 3.75 -5.37 -9.26
N GLY A 42 4.32 -4.71 -10.27
CA GLY A 42 5.75 -4.48 -10.38
C GLY A 42 6.23 -3.36 -9.45
N LYS A 43 7.53 -3.23 -9.26
CA LYS A 43 8.11 -2.13 -8.48
C LYS A 43 8.01 -0.82 -9.26
N GLY A 44 7.19 0.10 -8.76
CA GLY A 44 6.95 1.40 -9.37
C GLY A 44 7.99 2.47 -9.03
N ASN A 45 8.77 2.25 -7.95
CA ASN A 45 9.84 3.17 -7.58
C ASN A 45 11.02 3.02 -8.56
N GLY A 46 11.08 3.92 -9.52
CA GLY A 46 12.14 3.94 -10.51
C GLY A 46 12.26 5.31 -11.16
N SER A 47 13.50 5.74 -11.39
CA SER A 47 13.82 6.97 -12.13
C SER A 47 13.96 6.71 -13.64
N ASN A 48 14.07 5.44 -14.04
CA ASN A 48 14.16 5.05 -15.44
C ASN A 48 12.84 4.41 -15.89
N PRO A 49 12.08 5.03 -16.79
CA PRO A 49 10.82 4.49 -17.28
C PRO A 49 10.96 3.16 -18.04
N ASP A 50 12.12 2.88 -18.64
CA ASP A 50 12.32 1.62 -19.37
C ASP A 50 12.29 0.41 -18.42
N ALA A 51 12.82 0.55 -17.21
CA ALA A 51 12.76 -0.50 -16.20
C ALA A 51 11.32 -0.78 -15.74
N LEU A 52 10.45 0.21 -15.78
CA LEU A 52 9.04 0.05 -15.48
C LEU A 52 8.28 -0.62 -16.64
N ARG A 53 8.56 -0.20 -17.88
CA ARG A 53 8.00 -0.82 -19.10
C ARG A 53 8.38 -2.29 -19.20
N GLU A 54 9.62 -2.64 -18.87
CA GLU A 54 10.10 -4.02 -18.85
C GLU A 54 9.28 -4.90 -17.90
N GLN A 55 8.91 -4.39 -16.71
CA GLN A 55 8.08 -5.12 -15.77
C GLN A 55 6.65 -5.31 -16.29
N VAL A 56 6.06 -4.29 -16.90
CA VAL A 56 4.73 -4.41 -17.51
C VAL A 56 4.76 -5.42 -18.65
N ALA A 57 5.79 -5.38 -19.51
CA ALA A 57 5.99 -6.36 -20.58
C ALA A 57 6.18 -7.79 -20.06
N ALA A 58 6.70 -7.96 -18.84
CA ALA A 58 6.86 -9.26 -18.18
C ALA A 58 5.57 -9.81 -17.58
N GLY A 59 4.48 -9.05 -17.58
CA GLY A 59 3.14 -9.54 -17.22
C GLY A 59 2.55 -9.03 -15.91
N VAL A 60 3.07 -7.95 -15.34
CA VAL A 60 2.37 -7.28 -14.24
C VAL A 60 1.18 -6.48 -14.73
N ILE A 61 0.15 -6.38 -13.91
CA ILE A 61 -1.08 -5.62 -14.20
C ILE A 61 -1.02 -4.16 -13.74
N GLY A 62 0.06 -3.77 -13.08
CA GLY A 62 0.26 -2.43 -12.56
C GLY A 62 1.60 -2.29 -11.86
N LEU A 63 1.82 -1.10 -11.32
CA LEU A 63 3.04 -0.71 -10.63
C LEU A 63 2.72 -0.30 -9.20
N LYS A 64 3.56 -0.71 -8.25
CA LYS A 64 3.44 -0.33 -6.83
C LYS A 64 4.57 0.58 -6.42
N ILE A 65 4.22 1.72 -5.87
CA ILE A 65 5.17 2.64 -5.22
C ILE A 65 5.06 2.44 -3.70
N HIS A 66 6.21 2.41 -3.03
CA HIS A 66 6.31 2.31 -1.58
C HIS A 66 7.38 3.24 -1.03
N GLU A 67 7.14 3.81 0.15
CA GLU A 67 8.06 4.75 0.80
C GLU A 67 9.43 4.16 1.10
N ASP A 68 9.52 2.85 1.43
CA ASP A 68 10.80 2.16 1.70
C ASP A 68 11.80 2.30 0.56
N TRP A 69 11.32 2.62 -0.63
CA TRP A 69 12.15 2.84 -1.82
C TRP A 69 12.08 4.27 -2.35
N GLY A 70 11.50 5.19 -1.56
CA GLY A 70 11.33 6.59 -1.91
C GLY A 70 10.09 6.87 -2.74
N ALA A 71 8.95 7.12 -2.08
CA ALA A 71 7.72 7.57 -2.73
C ALA A 71 7.78 9.06 -3.07
N THR A 72 8.82 9.45 -3.81
CA THR A 72 9.08 10.84 -4.18
C THR A 72 8.12 11.32 -5.28
N PRO A 73 7.88 12.64 -5.40
CA PRO A 73 7.13 13.20 -6.53
C PRO A 73 7.66 12.75 -7.90
N ALA A 74 8.98 12.60 -8.04
CA ALA A 74 9.60 12.14 -9.29
C ALA A 74 9.27 10.67 -9.58
N ALA A 75 9.31 9.79 -8.57
CA ALA A 75 8.95 8.38 -8.72
C ALA A 75 7.46 8.22 -9.07
N ILE A 76 6.59 8.97 -8.40
CA ILE A 76 5.15 8.99 -8.68
C ILE A 76 4.89 9.41 -10.13
N ASN A 77 5.50 10.51 -10.55
CA ASN A 77 5.34 10.99 -11.92
C ASN A 77 5.87 10.00 -12.96
N CYS A 78 7.02 9.38 -12.72
CA CYS A 78 7.61 8.37 -13.62
C CYS A 78 6.69 7.15 -13.78
N ALA A 79 6.19 6.62 -12.66
CA ALA A 79 5.31 5.45 -12.69
C ALA A 79 3.97 5.75 -13.38
N LEU A 80 3.35 6.88 -13.10
CA LEU A 80 2.11 7.30 -13.74
C LEU A 80 2.29 7.56 -15.23
N THR A 81 3.44 8.10 -15.66
CA THR A 81 3.72 8.28 -17.08
C THR A 81 3.77 6.95 -17.83
N VAL A 82 4.45 5.94 -17.28
CA VAL A 82 4.49 4.60 -17.87
C VAL A 82 3.12 3.93 -17.81
N ALA A 83 2.39 4.13 -16.73
CA ALA A 83 1.04 3.58 -16.57
C ALA A 83 0.07 4.14 -17.62
N ASP A 84 0.11 5.43 -17.88
CA ASP A 84 -0.68 6.07 -18.93
C ASP A 84 -0.31 5.55 -20.34
N GLU A 85 0.99 5.33 -20.58
CA GLU A 85 1.47 4.79 -21.87
C GLU A 85 1.06 3.34 -22.10
N MET A 86 1.03 2.52 -21.06
CA MET A 86 0.84 1.07 -21.16
C MET A 86 -0.53 0.59 -20.67
N ASP A 87 -1.42 1.51 -20.31
CA ASP A 87 -2.78 1.24 -19.84
C ASP A 87 -2.80 0.28 -18.63
N VAL A 88 -2.00 0.59 -17.61
CA VAL A 88 -1.95 -0.16 -16.35
C VAL A 88 -2.15 0.74 -15.15
N GLN A 89 -2.46 0.15 -13.99
CA GLN A 89 -2.71 0.88 -12.75
C GLN A 89 -1.42 1.18 -11.98
N VAL A 90 -1.40 2.31 -11.27
CA VAL A 90 -0.42 2.57 -10.20
C VAL A 90 -1.11 2.46 -8.84
N ALA A 91 -0.45 1.79 -7.90
CA ALA A 91 -0.84 1.72 -6.51
C ALA A 91 0.23 2.36 -5.62
N LEU A 92 -0.18 3.18 -4.69
CA LEU A 92 0.72 4.01 -3.89
C LEU A 92 0.55 3.74 -2.39
N HIS A 93 1.65 3.35 -1.74
CA HIS A 93 1.90 3.59 -0.33
C HIS A 93 2.73 4.89 -0.26
N SER A 94 2.11 5.99 0.18
CA SER A 94 2.76 7.30 0.17
C SER A 94 3.76 7.46 1.31
N ASP A 95 4.51 8.54 1.27
CA ASP A 95 5.58 8.86 2.21
C ASP A 95 5.03 9.21 3.61
N THR A 96 5.10 8.28 4.54
CA THR A 96 4.53 8.44 5.88
C THR A 96 5.19 9.55 6.69
N LEU A 97 6.51 9.66 6.58
CA LEU A 97 7.30 10.58 7.40
C LEU A 97 7.46 11.97 6.76
N ASN A 98 6.84 12.20 5.61
CA ASN A 98 6.99 13.44 4.85
C ASN A 98 8.46 13.76 4.49
N GLU A 99 9.27 12.74 4.23
CA GLU A 99 10.68 12.89 3.87
C GLU A 99 10.89 13.53 2.50
N SER A 100 9.94 13.30 1.59
CA SER A 100 9.97 13.78 0.20
C SER A 100 8.97 14.90 -0.08
N GLY A 101 8.33 15.42 0.94
CA GLY A 101 7.27 16.42 0.87
C GLY A 101 6.01 16.01 1.64
N PHE A 102 5.05 16.90 1.69
CA PHE A 102 3.76 16.68 2.35
C PHE A 102 2.73 16.07 1.41
N VAL A 103 1.53 15.81 1.90
CA VAL A 103 0.45 15.22 1.10
C VAL A 103 0.12 16.06 -0.15
N GLU A 104 0.23 17.38 -0.05
CA GLU A 104 0.03 18.30 -1.16
C GLU A 104 1.04 18.07 -2.30
N ASP A 105 2.30 17.78 -1.97
CA ASP A 105 3.34 17.48 -2.96
C ASP A 105 3.06 16.16 -3.67
N THR A 106 2.59 15.17 -2.93
CA THR A 106 2.12 13.88 -3.50
C THR A 106 0.92 14.09 -4.41
N LEU A 107 -0.10 14.83 -3.98
CA LEU A 107 -1.28 15.14 -4.80
C LEU A 107 -0.91 15.93 -6.06
N ALA A 108 0.02 16.89 -5.93
CA ALA A 108 0.54 17.63 -7.07
C ALA A 108 1.29 16.73 -8.08
N ALA A 109 2.06 15.76 -7.59
CA ALA A 109 2.77 14.79 -8.44
C ALA A 109 1.80 13.83 -9.17
N ILE A 110 0.69 13.47 -8.54
CA ILE A 110 -0.38 12.70 -9.19
C ILE A 110 -0.99 13.49 -10.35
N GLY A 111 -1.18 14.80 -10.18
CA GLY A 111 -1.54 15.72 -11.26
C GLY A 111 -2.87 15.40 -11.94
N GLY A 112 -3.85 14.90 -11.19
CA GLY A 112 -5.18 14.55 -11.72
C GLY A 112 -5.26 13.20 -12.47
N ARG A 113 -4.15 12.45 -12.56
CA ARG A 113 -4.13 11.10 -13.14
C ARG A 113 -4.75 10.08 -12.19
N THR A 114 -5.29 8.99 -12.73
CA THR A 114 -5.90 7.94 -11.91
C THR A 114 -4.84 7.15 -11.15
N ILE A 115 -5.04 6.99 -9.84
CA ILE A 115 -4.14 6.25 -8.96
C ILE A 115 -4.92 5.58 -7.84
N HIS A 116 -4.46 4.40 -7.41
CA HIS A 116 -4.95 3.72 -6.21
C HIS A 116 -4.05 4.07 -5.03
N THR A 117 -4.62 4.53 -3.93
CA THR A 117 -3.89 4.80 -2.68
C THR A 117 -4.27 3.78 -1.62
N PHE A 118 -3.24 3.17 -0.97
CA PHE A 118 -3.44 2.25 0.14
C PHE A 118 -3.60 3.00 1.47
N HIS A 119 -4.23 2.34 2.46
CA HIS A 119 -4.46 2.83 3.82
C HIS A 119 -4.77 4.33 3.85
N THR A 120 -5.68 4.73 2.99
CA THR A 120 -6.04 6.15 2.81
C THR A 120 -6.78 6.73 4.02
N GLU A 121 -7.27 5.89 4.92
CA GLU A 121 -7.75 6.30 6.24
C GLU A 121 -6.62 6.76 7.19
N GLY A 122 -5.37 6.49 6.84
CA GLY A 122 -4.21 6.88 7.63
C GLY A 122 -3.83 5.92 8.76
N ALA A 123 -4.39 4.71 8.79
CA ALA A 123 -4.13 3.74 9.85
C ALA A 123 -2.92 2.83 9.58
N GLY A 124 -2.43 2.74 8.38
CA GLY A 124 -1.36 1.81 8.00
C GLY A 124 -0.10 2.45 7.43
N GLY A 125 -0.07 3.75 7.33
CA GLY A 125 1.03 4.48 6.70
C GLY A 125 0.54 5.59 5.79
N GLY A 126 1.46 6.21 5.06
CA GLY A 126 1.15 7.21 4.05
C GLY A 126 0.68 8.55 4.60
N HIS A 127 1.55 9.58 4.68
CA HIS A 127 1.20 10.94 5.16
C HIS A 127 0.20 10.92 6.32
N ALA A 128 0.40 10.04 7.30
CA ALA A 128 -0.60 9.79 8.34
C ALA A 128 -0.71 10.97 9.34
N PRO A 129 -1.91 11.50 9.60
CA PRO A 129 -3.22 11.07 9.07
C PRO A 129 -3.65 11.79 7.80
N ASP A 130 -2.85 12.69 7.24
CA ASP A 130 -3.26 13.67 6.22
C ASP A 130 -3.62 13.05 4.87
N ILE A 131 -3.19 11.81 4.62
CA ILE A 131 -3.54 11.05 3.40
C ILE A 131 -5.05 10.94 3.18
N ILE A 132 -5.86 11.04 4.23
CA ILE A 132 -7.33 11.00 4.14
C ILE A 132 -7.87 12.09 3.21
N THR A 133 -7.15 13.20 3.05
CA THR A 133 -7.54 14.27 2.13
C THR A 133 -7.60 13.82 0.67
N ALA A 134 -6.90 12.74 0.32
CA ALA A 134 -6.95 12.13 -1.00
C ALA A 134 -8.36 11.65 -1.39
N CYS A 135 -9.21 11.30 -0.41
CA CYS A 135 -10.61 10.91 -0.65
C CYS A 135 -11.46 12.00 -1.31
N ALA A 136 -11.04 13.27 -1.22
CA ALA A 136 -11.73 14.38 -1.87
C ALA A 136 -11.45 14.51 -3.38
N HIS A 137 -10.54 13.71 -3.92
CA HIS A 137 -10.11 13.79 -5.32
C HIS A 137 -10.74 12.68 -6.16
N PRO A 138 -11.54 13.01 -7.19
CA PRO A 138 -12.31 12.02 -7.96
C PRO A 138 -11.45 11.08 -8.84
N ASN A 139 -10.21 11.42 -9.05
CA ASN A 139 -9.22 10.61 -9.77
C ASN A 139 -8.47 9.63 -8.89
N ILE A 140 -8.66 9.68 -7.58
CA ILE A 140 -8.00 8.79 -6.63
C ILE A 140 -8.97 7.68 -6.23
N LEU A 141 -8.48 6.44 -6.27
CA LEU A 141 -9.18 5.25 -5.81
C LEU A 141 -8.64 4.91 -4.40
N PRO A 142 -9.29 5.40 -3.34
CA PRO A 142 -8.81 5.15 -1.99
C PRO A 142 -9.20 3.77 -1.51
N SER A 143 -8.29 3.09 -0.84
CA SER A 143 -8.59 1.85 -0.13
C SER A 143 -8.26 1.97 1.34
N SER A 144 -9.09 1.34 2.17
CA SER A 144 -8.80 1.14 3.57
C SER A 144 -7.90 -0.06 3.77
N THR A 145 -7.13 -0.04 4.84
CA THR A 145 -6.33 -1.16 5.29
C THR A 145 -6.42 -1.23 6.80
N ASN A 146 -7.24 -2.12 7.31
CA ASN A 146 -7.43 -2.28 8.74
C ASN A 146 -7.16 -3.73 9.14
N PRO A 147 -5.89 -4.09 9.33
CA PRO A 147 -5.43 -5.47 9.34
C PRO A 147 -5.89 -6.27 10.56
N THR A 148 -6.18 -5.65 11.70
CA THR A 148 -6.46 -6.38 12.95
C THR A 148 -7.89 -6.30 13.44
N LEU A 149 -8.77 -5.52 12.82
CA LEU A 149 -10.19 -5.56 13.15
C LEU A 149 -10.81 -6.86 12.60
N PRO A 150 -11.77 -7.40 13.28
CA PRO A 150 -12.54 -6.97 14.46
C PRO A 150 -12.39 -7.89 15.67
N TYR A 151 -11.43 -8.77 15.73
CA TYR A 151 -11.46 -9.92 16.65
C TYR A 151 -10.67 -9.73 17.95
N THR A 152 -10.03 -8.58 18.15
CA THR A 152 -9.21 -8.35 19.30
C THR A 152 -9.81 -7.30 20.22
N VAL A 153 -9.64 -7.49 21.53
CA VAL A 153 -10.01 -6.50 22.54
C VAL A 153 -8.98 -5.40 22.70
N ASN A 154 -7.77 -5.63 22.18
CA ASN A 154 -6.61 -4.74 22.29
C ASN A 154 -6.13 -4.32 20.89
N THR A 155 -7.02 -3.89 20.03
CA THR A 155 -6.73 -3.56 18.63
C THR A 155 -5.57 -2.58 18.45
N ILE A 156 -5.48 -1.56 19.30
CA ILE A 156 -4.40 -0.57 19.23
C ILE A 156 -3.06 -1.22 19.54
N ASP A 157 -2.97 -1.96 20.63
CA ASP A 157 -1.73 -2.59 21.08
C ASP A 157 -1.25 -3.62 20.03
N GLU A 158 -2.17 -4.40 19.48
CA GLU A 158 -1.83 -5.35 18.41
C GLU A 158 -1.33 -4.66 17.14
N HIS A 159 -1.93 -3.54 16.74
CA HIS A 159 -1.46 -2.77 15.60
C HIS A 159 -0.07 -2.19 15.84
N LEU A 160 0.19 -1.66 17.03
CA LEU A 160 1.50 -1.14 17.41
C LEU A 160 2.55 -2.26 17.35
N ASP A 161 2.27 -3.41 17.97
CA ASP A 161 3.18 -4.56 17.95
C ASP A 161 3.44 -5.05 16.52
N MET A 162 2.40 -5.15 15.70
CA MET A 162 2.55 -5.57 14.31
C MET A 162 3.37 -4.57 13.51
N LEU A 163 3.14 -3.28 13.68
CA LEU A 163 3.89 -2.24 12.98
C LEU A 163 5.37 -2.27 13.40
N MET A 164 5.64 -2.40 14.69
CA MET A 164 7.01 -2.49 15.19
C MET A 164 7.73 -3.71 14.61
N VAL A 165 7.09 -4.87 14.58
CA VAL A 165 7.67 -6.09 13.98
C VAL A 165 7.93 -5.92 12.49
N CYS A 166 6.95 -5.40 11.74
CA CYS A 166 7.04 -5.26 10.29
C CYS A 166 8.09 -4.24 9.84
N HIS A 167 8.33 -3.22 10.65
CA HIS A 167 9.33 -2.17 10.35
C HIS A 167 10.66 -2.38 11.09
N HIS A 168 10.84 -3.51 11.77
CA HIS A 168 12.06 -3.84 12.52
C HIS A 168 12.42 -2.81 13.58
N LEU A 169 11.40 -2.23 14.23
CA LEU A 169 11.56 -1.25 15.29
C LEU A 169 11.87 -1.91 16.63
N ASP A 170 12.57 -1.19 17.49
CA ASP A 170 12.97 -1.67 18.81
C ASP A 170 12.09 -1.01 19.89
N PRO A 171 11.35 -1.79 20.70
CA PRO A 171 10.51 -1.24 21.76
C PRO A 171 11.29 -0.55 22.91
N ASP A 172 12.59 -0.79 23.00
CA ASP A 172 13.47 -0.13 23.96
C ASP A 172 13.99 1.23 23.46
N ILE A 173 13.72 1.58 22.20
CA ILE A 173 14.09 2.87 21.60
C ILE A 173 12.86 3.79 21.57
N ALA A 174 12.93 4.89 22.31
CA ALA A 174 11.78 5.81 22.45
C ALA A 174 11.34 6.42 21.10
N GLU A 175 12.26 6.68 20.20
CA GLU A 175 11.99 7.22 18.86
C GLU A 175 11.24 6.22 17.98
N ASP A 176 11.57 4.95 18.08
CA ASP A 176 10.89 3.88 17.35
C ASP A 176 9.46 3.70 17.84
N VAL A 177 9.26 3.74 19.15
CA VAL A 177 7.92 3.71 19.77
C VAL A 177 7.10 4.92 19.33
N ALA A 178 7.67 6.12 19.39
CA ALA A 178 6.99 7.34 18.96
C ALA A 178 6.62 7.31 17.47
N PHE A 179 7.46 6.73 16.64
CA PHE A 179 7.17 6.51 15.22
C PHE A 179 5.96 5.58 15.05
N ALA A 180 5.94 4.45 15.73
CA ALA A 180 4.82 3.52 15.67
C ALA A 180 3.50 4.17 16.15
N GLU A 181 3.53 4.87 17.28
CA GLU A 181 2.39 5.59 17.82
C GLU A 181 1.88 6.72 16.92
N SER A 182 2.75 7.33 16.13
CA SER A 182 2.36 8.36 15.17
C SER A 182 1.50 7.80 14.03
N ARG A 183 1.68 6.53 13.70
CA ARG A 183 0.96 5.84 12.62
C ARG A 183 -0.33 5.18 13.08
N ILE A 184 -0.33 4.58 14.26
CA ILE A 184 -1.46 3.82 14.79
C ILE A 184 -2.27 4.70 15.74
N ARG A 185 -3.49 5.05 15.31
CA ARG A 185 -4.37 5.96 16.05
C ARG A 185 -5.78 5.40 16.09
N ARG A 186 -6.45 5.57 17.23
CA ARG A 186 -7.84 5.13 17.40
C ARG A 186 -8.78 5.79 16.42
N GLU A 187 -8.56 7.06 16.16
CA GLU A 187 -9.39 7.89 15.30
C GLU A 187 -9.36 7.39 13.86
N THR A 188 -8.19 7.06 13.34
CA THR A 188 -8.04 6.57 11.96
C THR A 188 -8.58 5.15 11.80
N ILE A 189 -8.39 4.30 12.80
CA ILE A 189 -8.98 2.94 12.82
C ILE A 189 -10.51 3.02 12.85
N ALA A 190 -11.08 3.90 13.69
CA ALA A 190 -12.52 4.07 13.79
C ALA A 190 -13.13 4.73 12.54
N ALA A 191 -12.35 5.50 11.79
CA ALA A 191 -12.82 6.19 10.59
C ALA A 191 -13.14 5.23 9.43
N GLU A 192 -12.54 4.04 9.38
CA GLU A 192 -12.71 3.10 8.27
C GLU A 192 -14.18 2.80 7.97
N ASP A 193 -14.92 2.34 8.98
CA ASP A 193 -16.33 1.97 8.82
C ASP A 193 -17.18 3.18 8.37
N VAL A 194 -16.93 4.34 8.97
CA VAL A 194 -17.64 5.58 8.63
C VAL A 194 -17.36 6.01 7.18
N LEU A 195 -16.13 5.89 6.73
CA LEU A 195 -15.73 6.26 5.37
C LEU A 195 -16.32 5.30 4.32
N HIS A 196 -16.42 4.01 4.64
CA HIS A 196 -17.13 3.05 3.80
C HIS A 196 -18.63 3.33 3.75
N ASP A 197 -19.27 3.60 4.87
CA ASP A 197 -20.69 3.94 4.94
C ASP A 197 -21.04 5.22 4.18
N LEU A 198 -20.13 6.19 4.20
CA LEU A 198 -20.28 7.44 3.43
C LEU A 198 -19.97 7.26 1.93
N GLY A 199 -19.46 6.12 1.51
CA GLY A 199 -19.03 5.87 0.14
C GLY A 199 -17.73 6.57 -0.25
N ALA A 200 -16.95 7.06 0.72
CA ALA A 200 -15.62 7.61 0.48
C ALA A 200 -14.62 6.53 0.07
N PHE A 201 -14.78 5.33 0.61
CA PHE A 201 -14.04 4.14 0.20
C PHE A 201 -14.96 3.14 -0.49
N SER A 202 -14.42 2.50 -1.53
CA SER A 202 -15.05 1.36 -2.21
C SER A 202 -14.13 0.14 -2.29
N LEU A 203 -12.93 0.26 -1.76
CA LEU A 203 -11.89 -0.77 -1.80
C LEU A 203 -11.42 -1.09 -0.38
N THR A 204 -11.25 -2.36 -0.11
CA THR A 204 -10.65 -2.87 1.12
C THR A 204 -9.38 -3.61 0.79
N SER A 205 -8.30 -3.38 1.51
CA SER A 205 -7.05 -4.09 1.33
C SER A 205 -6.64 -4.81 2.61
N SER A 206 -6.02 -5.98 2.46
CA SER A 206 -5.63 -6.78 3.63
C SER A 206 -4.25 -6.46 4.15
N ASP A 207 -3.40 -5.89 3.30
CA ASP A 207 -1.98 -5.68 3.60
C ASP A 207 -1.28 -6.93 4.17
N SER A 208 -1.68 -8.10 3.68
CA SER A 208 -1.35 -9.40 4.28
C SER A 208 0.14 -9.75 4.25
N GLN A 209 0.92 -9.07 3.42
CA GLN A 209 2.38 -9.23 3.39
C GLN A 209 3.10 -8.41 4.46
N ALA A 210 2.47 -7.35 4.95
CA ALA A 210 3.00 -6.51 6.02
C ALA A 210 2.29 -6.82 7.33
N MET A 211 1.13 -6.25 7.54
CA MET A 211 0.43 -6.27 8.82
C MET A 211 -0.93 -6.97 8.75
N GLY A 212 -1.35 -7.43 7.57
CA GLY A 212 -2.70 -7.86 7.34
C GLY A 212 -2.96 -9.35 7.51
N ARG A 213 -4.23 -9.65 7.68
CA ARG A 213 -4.76 -11.02 7.74
C ARG A 213 -5.88 -11.15 6.73
N VAL A 214 -5.59 -11.77 5.61
CA VAL A 214 -6.52 -11.82 4.47
C VAL A 214 -7.88 -12.42 4.82
N GLY A 215 -7.91 -13.47 5.64
CA GLY A 215 -9.15 -14.10 6.07
C GLY A 215 -10.03 -13.19 6.92
N GLU A 216 -9.42 -12.43 7.80
CA GLU A 216 -10.12 -11.47 8.67
C GLU A 216 -10.69 -10.29 7.89
N VAL A 217 -9.91 -9.76 6.95
CA VAL A 217 -10.38 -8.67 6.10
C VAL A 217 -11.55 -9.10 5.22
N VAL A 218 -11.48 -10.29 4.61
CA VAL A 218 -12.62 -10.85 3.85
C VAL A 218 -13.85 -10.97 4.73
N LEU A 219 -13.71 -11.53 5.93
CA LEU A 219 -14.84 -11.70 6.85
C LEU A 219 -15.41 -10.34 7.29
N ARG A 220 -14.56 -9.37 7.62
CA ARG A 220 -14.97 -8.03 8.00
C ARG A 220 -15.74 -7.32 6.89
N THR A 221 -15.29 -7.46 5.65
CA THR A 221 -15.94 -6.84 4.48
C THR A 221 -17.38 -7.39 4.27
N TRP A 222 -17.66 -8.58 4.75
CA TRP A 222 -18.96 -9.23 4.60
C TRP A 222 -19.89 -9.03 5.81
N GLN A 223 -19.42 -8.51 6.91
CA GLN A 223 -20.18 -8.17 8.11
C GLN A 223 -20.80 -6.78 8.02
#